data_4c0a13b963e08b9866293cfdac89bcc2
#
_entry.id   4c0a13b963e08b9866293cfdac89bcc2
#
_cell.length_a   1.000
_cell.length_b   1.000
_cell.length_c   1.000
_cell.angle_alpha   90.00
_cell.angle_beta   90.00
_cell.angle_gamma   90.00
#
_symmetry.space_group_name_H-M   'P 1'
#
loop_
_entity.id
_entity.type
_entity.pdbx_description
1 polymer ?
#
loop_
_entity_poly.entity_id
_entity_poly.type
_entity_poly.pdbx_seq_one_letter_code
_entity_poly.pdbx_strand_id
1 'polypeptide(L)'
;MENLDRGVAIVGAGYAGMAAGVVLAEKGIRVTVFESGAVPGGRARRVRISSDGQGHELDNGQHIFVGAYTQLFALMRTVGVPADALLRLPLELRYASGFAMRGGLAGLLLARGVPLAEKIRTLKFMADLRRAGFRVEPDISVQALLDRHRQHGRMRHFLWAPLCVSALNTPLEQASANAFLAALRDTIGSGGDASDLVLPRLDLSRLFPEPAAEFVRAHGGEVRCGTTVRDLDALRKDFSKVIVAIGPHQLKNLMPEAADAFTYQPIYTCYLQYPEDTRLDFPMLGMADGLVQWVFDRGTLLGEKGRLACVISAQGDHQQMSQDELAETCHRELGKARLVAAKPLWTRVIAEKRATITCAPGLKRPSMQTSIAGVFLAGDYTDPEYPPTLEAAVRSGVRAANMTIKEN
;
A
#
# COMPACT_ATOMS: atom_id res chain seq x y z
N MET A 1 -4.57 17.16 31.74
CA MET A 1 -4.05 15.80 32.06
C MET A 1 -5.07 14.87 32.73
N GLU A 2 -6.11 15.39 33.32
CA GLU A 2 -7.14 14.56 34.00
C GLU A 2 -7.97 13.63 33.07
N ASN A 3 -8.02 13.87 31.80
CA ASN A 3 -8.96 13.20 30.88
C ASN A 3 -8.43 11.92 30.21
N LEU A 4 -7.18 11.49 30.46
CA LEU A 4 -6.60 10.24 29.89
C LEU A 4 -6.29 9.16 30.95
N ASP A 5 -6.71 9.33 32.20
CA ASP A 5 -6.41 8.38 33.27
C ASP A 5 -6.94 6.96 33.00
N ARG A 6 -8.06 6.84 32.26
CA ARG A 6 -8.60 5.56 31.82
C ARG A 6 -7.93 4.99 30.57
N GLY A 7 -6.97 5.72 29.97
CA GLY A 7 -6.28 5.32 28.76
C GLY A 7 -7.10 5.51 27.48
N VAL A 8 -6.52 5.07 26.35
CA VAL A 8 -7.09 5.18 25.02
C VAL A 8 -7.35 3.79 24.43
N ALA A 9 -8.56 3.57 23.91
CA ALA A 9 -8.89 2.38 23.15
C ALA A 9 -8.57 2.60 21.66
N ILE A 10 -8.00 1.61 21.00
CA ILE A 10 -7.81 1.57 19.55
C ILE A 10 -8.52 0.35 19.00
N VAL A 11 -9.44 0.53 18.04
CA VAL A 11 -10.20 -0.54 17.40
C VAL A 11 -9.60 -0.82 16.03
N GLY A 12 -8.93 -1.96 15.89
CA GLY A 12 -8.21 -2.40 14.69
C GLY A 12 -6.69 -2.28 14.85
N ALA A 13 -5.97 -3.40 14.67
CA ALA A 13 -4.52 -3.49 14.73
C ALA A 13 -3.88 -3.53 13.32
N GLY A 14 -4.47 -2.84 12.33
CA GLY A 14 -3.83 -2.55 11.06
C GLY A 14 -2.73 -1.50 11.21
N TYR A 15 -2.08 -1.13 10.10
CA TYR A 15 -0.99 -0.13 10.12
C TYR A 15 -1.40 1.21 10.75
N ALA A 16 -2.64 1.67 10.52
CA ALA A 16 -3.14 2.91 11.14
C ALA A 16 -3.28 2.79 12.66
N GLY A 17 -3.95 1.73 13.14
CA GLY A 17 -4.16 1.51 14.58
C GLY A 17 -2.85 1.27 15.32
N MET A 18 -1.93 0.47 14.73
CA MET A 18 -0.62 0.23 15.33
C MET A 18 0.24 1.49 15.37
N ALA A 19 0.17 2.34 14.32
CA ALA A 19 0.86 3.64 14.33
C ALA A 19 0.34 4.56 15.44
N ALA A 20 -0.98 4.62 15.62
CA ALA A 20 -1.56 5.37 16.74
C ALA A 20 -1.12 4.81 18.10
N GLY A 21 -1.11 3.47 18.23
CA GLY A 21 -0.67 2.79 19.44
C GLY A 21 0.78 3.11 19.83
N VAL A 22 1.70 3.07 18.86
CA VAL A 22 3.11 3.41 19.08
C VAL A 22 3.26 4.86 19.54
N VAL A 23 2.61 5.82 18.86
CA VAL A 23 2.71 7.25 19.21
C VAL A 23 2.19 7.54 20.61
N LEU A 24 1.08 6.93 21.00
CA LEU A 24 0.50 7.11 22.34
C LEU A 24 1.36 6.44 23.41
N ALA A 25 1.83 5.21 23.16
CA ALA A 25 2.69 4.46 24.08
C ALA A 25 4.02 5.16 24.33
N GLU A 26 4.66 5.72 23.27
CA GLU A 26 5.89 6.51 23.36
C GLU A 26 5.73 7.73 24.28
N LYS A 27 4.52 8.27 24.36
CA LYS A 27 4.18 9.40 25.26
C LYS A 27 3.70 8.97 26.66
N GLY A 28 3.82 7.69 27.00
CA GLY A 28 3.42 7.15 28.31
C GLY A 28 1.91 7.06 28.51
N ILE A 29 1.11 7.17 27.45
CA ILE A 29 -0.34 7.04 27.54
C ILE A 29 -0.69 5.56 27.44
N ARG A 30 -1.50 5.07 28.43
CA ARG A 30 -1.95 3.69 28.43
C ARG A 30 -2.89 3.41 27.24
N VAL A 31 -2.54 2.39 26.44
CA VAL A 31 -3.26 2.02 25.23
C VAL A 31 -3.76 0.58 25.31
N THR A 32 -4.99 0.34 24.90
CA THR A 32 -5.51 -1.00 24.62
C THR A 32 -5.95 -1.08 23.16
N VAL A 33 -5.28 -1.94 22.37
CA VAL A 33 -5.62 -2.20 20.96
C VAL A 33 -6.48 -3.45 20.87
N PHE A 34 -7.63 -3.35 20.23
CA PHE A 34 -8.56 -4.46 19.97
C PHE A 34 -8.48 -4.87 18.51
N GLU A 35 -8.22 -6.13 18.22
CA GLU A 35 -8.14 -6.70 16.87
C GLU A 35 -9.02 -7.94 16.77
N SER A 36 -9.91 -7.95 15.78
CA SER A 36 -10.82 -9.08 15.53
C SER A 36 -10.10 -10.31 14.99
N GLY A 37 -9.02 -10.09 14.23
CA GLY A 37 -8.17 -11.17 13.71
C GLY A 37 -7.27 -11.79 14.77
N ALA A 38 -6.74 -12.98 14.45
CA ALA A 38 -5.79 -13.69 15.33
C ALA A 38 -4.41 -13.00 15.44
N VAL A 39 -4.07 -12.16 14.45
CA VAL A 39 -2.77 -11.46 14.36
C VAL A 39 -2.96 -10.02 13.92
N PRO A 40 -2.08 -9.10 14.33
CA PRO A 40 -2.11 -7.72 13.85
C PRO A 40 -1.67 -7.62 12.38
N GLY A 41 -1.98 -6.49 11.72
CA GLY A 41 -1.54 -6.14 10.38
C GLY A 41 -2.67 -5.78 9.40
N GLY A 42 -3.92 -6.16 9.71
CA GLY A 42 -5.07 -5.84 8.86
C GLY A 42 -4.92 -6.42 7.45
N ARG A 43 -5.01 -5.58 6.41
CA ARG A 43 -4.83 -6.00 5.00
C ARG A 43 -3.38 -6.30 4.63
N ALA A 44 -2.41 -5.72 5.30
CA ALA A 44 -0.98 -5.92 5.07
C ALA A 44 -0.39 -6.80 6.18
N ARG A 45 -0.53 -8.09 6.03
CA ARG A 45 -0.10 -9.09 7.02
C ARG A 45 0.40 -10.37 6.35
N ARG A 46 1.13 -11.15 7.13
CA ARG A 46 1.46 -12.52 6.80
C ARG A 46 0.22 -13.41 6.89
N VAL A 47 0.11 -14.36 5.98
CA VAL A 47 -0.89 -15.42 5.98
C VAL A 47 -0.21 -16.78 5.92
N ARG A 48 -0.76 -17.76 6.64
CA ARG A 48 -0.29 -19.14 6.60
C ARG A 48 -1.16 -19.95 5.65
N ILE A 49 -0.53 -20.68 4.77
CA ILE A 49 -1.19 -21.60 3.85
C ILE A 49 -0.59 -23.01 4.00
N SER A 50 -1.33 -24.01 3.60
CA SER A 50 -0.79 -25.37 3.41
C SER A 50 -0.74 -25.67 1.91
N SER A 51 0.42 -26.14 1.44
CA SER A 51 0.63 -26.64 0.08
C SER A 51 1.63 -27.80 0.14
N ASP A 52 1.42 -28.83 -0.66
CA ASP A 52 2.29 -30.03 -0.72
C ASP A 52 2.55 -30.68 0.64
N GLY A 53 1.57 -30.65 1.53
CA GLY A 53 1.71 -31.17 2.90
C GLY A 53 2.59 -30.32 3.82
N GLN A 54 3.07 -29.17 3.35
CA GLN A 54 3.90 -28.23 4.11
C GLN A 54 3.19 -26.91 4.40
N GLY A 55 3.52 -26.31 5.52
CA GLY A 55 3.07 -24.95 5.86
C GLY A 55 3.98 -23.90 5.22
N HIS A 56 3.39 -22.92 4.54
CA HIS A 56 4.09 -21.78 3.99
C HIS A 56 3.57 -20.48 4.57
N GLU A 57 4.47 -19.53 4.79
CA GLU A 57 4.13 -18.16 5.16
C GLU A 57 4.25 -17.27 3.92
N LEU A 58 3.18 -16.55 3.58
CA LEU A 58 3.10 -15.63 2.47
C LEU A 58 2.55 -14.30 2.95
N ASP A 59 2.77 -13.23 2.21
CA ASP A 59 2.05 -11.98 2.46
C ASP A 59 0.64 -12.01 1.86
N ASN A 60 -0.31 -11.34 2.50
CA ASN A 60 -1.67 -11.17 1.96
C ASN A 60 -1.66 -10.44 0.58
N GLY A 61 -0.58 -9.72 0.29
CA GLY A 61 -0.29 -9.08 -0.98
C GLY A 61 1.15 -8.60 -1.02
N GLN A 62 1.80 -8.71 -2.18
CA GLN A 62 3.14 -8.18 -2.36
C GLN A 62 3.11 -6.65 -2.36
N HIS A 63 3.97 -6.02 -1.57
CA HIS A 63 4.04 -4.57 -1.44
C HIS A 63 5.39 -4.02 -1.92
N ILE A 64 5.34 -2.79 -2.40
CA ILE A 64 6.47 -1.91 -2.63
C ILE A 64 6.23 -0.61 -1.89
N PHE A 65 7.28 -0.04 -1.33
CA PHE A 65 7.27 1.30 -0.75
C PHE A 65 8.11 2.24 -1.61
N VAL A 66 7.97 3.52 -1.34
CA VAL A 66 8.79 4.57 -1.95
C VAL A 66 9.48 5.38 -0.87
N GLY A 67 10.60 6.02 -1.19
CA GLY A 67 11.38 6.81 -0.25
C GLY A 67 10.58 7.90 0.47
N ALA A 68 9.48 8.35 -0.14
CA ALA A 68 8.53 9.32 0.44
C ALA A 68 7.70 8.80 1.63
N TYR A 69 7.78 7.50 1.98
CA TYR A 69 7.05 6.92 3.12
C TYR A 69 7.73 7.24 4.46
N THR A 70 7.85 8.53 4.75
CA THR A 70 8.65 9.04 5.86
C THR A 70 8.12 8.69 7.23
N GLN A 71 6.79 8.70 7.42
CA GLN A 71 6.18 8.37 8.71
C GLN A 71 6.28 6.88 9.01
N LEU A 72 6.02 6.03 8.01
CA LEU A 72 6.14 4.58 8.16
C LEU A 72 7.58 4.20 8.53
N PHE A 73 8.59 4.71 7.81
CA PHE A 73 9.98 4.42 8.11
C PHE A 73 10.45 5.00 9.46
N ALA A 74 9.91 6.14 9.89
CA ALA A 74 10.18 6.67 11.21
C ALA A 74 9.67 5.73 12.31
N LEU A 75 8.41 5.29 12.20
CA LEU A 75 7.83 4.37 13.19
C LEU A 75 8.49 2.99 13.17
N MET A 76 8.89 2.46 11.99
CA MET A 76 9.68 1.22 11.92
C MET A 76 10.96 1.33 12.75
N ARG A 77 11.68 2.46 12.66
CA ARG A 77 12.87 2.71 13.50
C ARG A 77 12.53 2.81 14.98
N THR A 78 11.47 3.51 15.33
CA THR A 78 10.99 3.62 16.73
C THR A 78 10.73 2.25 17.34
N VAL A 79 10.11 1.33 16.60
CA VAL A 79 9.81 -0.02 17.10
C VAL A 79 10.95 -1.02 16.90
N GLY A 80 12.14 -0.56 16.49
CA GLY A 80 13.36 -1.36 16.43
C GLY A 80 13.50 -2.27 15.20
N VAL A 81 12.78 -1.99 14.11
CA VAL A 81 12.97 -2.73 12.85
C VAL A 81 14.33 -2.39 12.26
N PRO A 82 15.18 -3.41 11.96
CA PRO A 82 16.53 -3.19 11.48
C PRO A 82 16.55 -2.57 10.07
N ALA A 83 17.55 -1.76 9.78
CA ALA A 83 17.64 -1.02 8.51
C ALA A 83 17.74 -1.94 7.28
N ASP A 84 18.35 -3.12 7.43
CA ASP A 84 18.50 -4.13 6.38
C ASP A 84 17.22 -4.92 6.09
N ALA A 85 16.16 -4.73 6.89
CA ALA A 85 14.81 -5.22 6.60
C ALA A 85 14.19 -4.60 5.32
N LEU A 86 14.82 -3.57 4.77
CA LEU A 86 14.40 -2.86 3.58
C LEU A 86 15.55 -2.79 2.55
N LEU A 87 15.29 -3.23 1.33
CA LEU A 87 16.17 -3.01 0.19
C LEU A 87 15.78 -1.69 -0.49
N ARG A 88 16.63 -0.68 -0.38
CA ARG A 88 16.43 0.61 -1.04
C ARG A 88 17.23 0.67 -2.34
N LEU A 89 16.57 0.99 -3.43
CA LEU A 89 17.15 1.13 -4.75
C LEU A 89 16.74 2.47 -5.36
N PRO A 90 17.61 3.16 -6.09
CA PRO A 90 17.20 4.30 -6.91
C PRO A 90 16.03 3.90 -7.83
N LEU A 91 15.12 4.85 -8.11
CA LEU A 91 14.01 4.59 -9.01
C LEU A 91 14.53 4.09 -10.36
N GLU A 92 14.25 2.83 -10.64
CA GLU A 92 14.54 2.20 -11.92
C GLU A 92 13.36 1.29 -12.31
N LEU A 93 12.70 1.62 -13.41
CA LEU A 93 11.65 0.79 -13.98
C LEU A 93 12.30 -0.14 -14.99
N ARG A 94 12.24 -1.44 -14.73
CA ARG A 94 12.70 -2.50 -15.64
C ARG A 94 11.53 -3.39 -16.01
N TYR A 95 11.44 -3.70 -17.29
CA TYR A 95 10.38 -4.55 -17.83
C TYR A 95 10.97 -5.80 -18.48
N ALA A 96 10.25 -6.89 -18.40
CA ALA A 96 10.61 -8.16 -19.03
C ALA A 96 10.79 -8.05 -20.57
N SER A 97 10.14 -7.06 -21.19
CA SER A 97 10.31 -6.71 -22.61
C SER A 97 11.67 -6.08 -22.96
N GLY A 98 12.56 -5.90 -21.96
CA GLY A 98 13.86 -5.23 -22.14
C GLY A 98 13.80 -3.70 -22.06
N PHE A 99 12.63 -3.10 -21.86
CA PHE A 99 12.56 -1.66 -21.59
C PHE A 99 13.10 -1.38 -20.18
N ALA A 100 13.94 -0.34 -20.08
CA ALA A 100 14.45 0.14 -18.81
C ALA A 100 14.54 1.67 -18.81
N MET A 101 14.15 2.28 -17.67
CA MET A 101 14.25 3.72 -17.47
C MET A 101 14.60 4.01 -16.00
N ARG A 102 15.65 4.76 -15.79
CA ARG A 102 16.02 5.30 -14.47
C ARG A 102 15.22 6.56 -14.16
N GLY A 103 15.04 6.83 -12.88
CA GLY A 103 14.40 8.06 -12.41
C GLY A 103 15.20 9.32 -12.76
N GLY A 104 14.52 10.46 -12.68
CA GLY A 104 15.12 11.77 -12.93
C GLY A 104 15.26 12.15 -14.40
N LEU A 105 15.75 13.38 -14.63
CA LEU A 105 15.89 13.97 -15.96
C LEU A 105 16.84 13.15 -16.86
N ALA A 106 18.00 12.77 -16.34
CA ALA A 106 18.99 11.99 -17.08
C ALA A 106 18.42 10.61 -17.47
N GLY A 107 17.71 9.94 -16.58
CA GLY A 107 17.08 8.65 -16.87
C GLY A 107 16.04 8.75 -17.96
N LEU A 108 15.21 9.79 -17.96
CA LEU A 108 14.25 10.05 -19.03
C LEU A 108 14.96 10.32 -20.37
N LEU A 109 15.98 11.15 -20.40
CA LEU A 109 16.71 11.47 -21.63
C LEU A 109 17.43 10.23 -22.21
N LEU A 110 17.99 9.38 -21.33
CA LEU A 110 18.72 8.17 -21.71
C LEU A 110 17.80 6.96 -21.96
N ALA A 111 16.49 7.04 -21.66
CA ALA A 111 15.55 5.94 -21.90
C ALA A 111 15.55 5.50 -23.35
N ARG A 112 15.96 4.23 -23.59
CA ARG A 112 16.05 3.67 -24.94
C ARG A 112 14.67 3.33 -25.51
N GLY A 113 14.52 3.49 -26.83
CA GLY A 113 13.28 3.15 -27.52
C GLY A 113 12.12 4.13 -27.30
N VAL A 114 12.31 5.23 -26.58
CA VAL A 114 11.32 6.31 -26.42
C VAL A 114 11.61 7.41 -27.45
N PRO A 115 10.64 7.76 -28.32
CA PRO A 115 10.81 8.86 -29.27
C PRO A 115 11.14 10.19 -28.58
N LEU A 116 12.03 10.99 -29.18
CA LEU A 116 12.45 12.28 -28.60
C LEU A 116 11.26 13.21 -28.35
N ALA A 117 10.27 13.21 -29.26
CA ALA A 117 9.05 13.99 -29.09
C ALA A 117 8.25 13.61 -27.82
N GLU A 118 8.24 12.33 -27.43
CA GLU A 118 7.58 11.89 -26.19
C GLU A 118 8.38 12.36 -24.96
N LYS A 119 9.70 12.28 -25.00
CA LYS A 119 10.57 12.79 -23.91
C LYS A 119 10.35 14.28 -23.68
N ILE A 120 10.34 15.08 -24.76
CA ILE A 120 10.10 16.53 -24.68
C ILE A 120 8.70 16.82 -24.10
N ARG A 121 7.65 16.11 -24.57
CA ARG A 121 6.29 16.25 -24.03
C ARG A 121 6.23 15.90 -22.54
N THR A 122 6.93 14.84 -22.10
CA THR A 122 7.01 14.44 -20.70
C THR A 122 7.71 15.52 -19.85
N LEU A 123 8.80 16.11 -20.33
CA LEU A 123 9.48 17.20 -19.64
C LEU A 123 8.59 18.44 -19.51
N LYS A 124 7.90 18.80 -20.60
CA LYS A 124 6.94 19.90 -20.57
C LYS A 124 5.81 19.62 -19.56
N PHE A 125 5.25 18.43 -19.61
CA PHE A 125 4.20 18.02 -18.66
C PHE A 125 4.66 18.14 -17.21
N MET A 126 5.85 17.65 -16.88
CA MET A 126 6.41 17.77 -15.52
C MET A 126 6.64 19.24 -15.12
N ALA A 127 7.06 20.09 -16.06
CA ALA A 127 7.21 21.53 -15.80
C ALA A 127 5.86 22.22 -15.56
N ASP A 128 4.83 21.87 -16.36
CA ASP A 128 3.48 22.40 -16.20
C ASP A 128 2.87 21.96 -14.86
N LEU A 129 3.04 20.69 -14.45
CA LEU A 129 2.62 20.18 -13.15
C LEU A 129 3.27 20.92 -11.99
N ARG A 130 4.59 21.18 -12.07
CA ARG A 130 5.30 21.98 -11.04
C ARG A 130 4.76 23.39 -10.92
N ARG A 131 4.50 24.07 -12.06
CA ARG A 131 3.89 25.41 -12.07
C ARG A 131 2.49 25.42 -11.49
N ALA A 132 1.70 24.37 -11.74
CA ALA A 132 0.36 24.19 -11.20
C ALA A 132 0.33 23.69 -9.75
N GLY A 133 1.49 23.52 -9.07
CA GLY A 133 1.56 22.99 -7.72
C GLY A 133 1.07 21.54 -7.60
N PHE A 134 1.17 20.73 -8.66
CA PHE A 134 0.64 19.36 -8.73
C PHE A 134 -0.84 19.27 -8.41
N ARG A 135 -1.63 20.20 -8.96
CA ARG A 135 -3.08 20.24 -8.78
C ARG A 135 -3.78 20.61 -10.08
N VAL A 136 -5.02 20.14 -10.25
CA VAL A 136 -5.90 20.45 -11.37
C VAL A 136 -7.33 20.74 -10.86
N GLU A 137 -7.96 21.77 -11.41
CA GLU A 137 -9.35 22.15 -11.11
C GLU A 137 -10.16 22.20 -12.41
N PRO A 138 -11.35 21.57 -12.45
CA PRO A 138 -11.83 20.56 -11.48
C PRO A 138 -10.98 19.29 -11.51
N ASP A 139 -11.11 18.43 -10.46
CA ASP A 139 -10.49 17.11 -10.49
C ASP A 139 -11.07 16.27 -11.63
N ILE A 140 -10.20 15.65 -12.40
CA ILE A 140 -10.54 14.85 -13.58
C ILE A 140 -9.90 13.48 -13.48
N SER A 141 -10.20 12.57 -14.41
CA SER A 141 -9.50 11.30 -14.46
C SER A 141 -8.02 11.47 -14.89
N VAL A 142 -7.16 10.57 -14.43
CA VAL A 142 -5.75 10.52 -14.86
C VAL A 142 -5.67 10.36 -16.38
N GLN A 143 -6.54 9.56 -16.99
CA GLN A 143 -6.62 9.45 -18.44
C GLN A 143 -6.86 10.82 -19.10
N ALA A 144 -7.86 11.57 -18.66
CA ALA A 144 -8.16 12.89 -19.21
C ALA A 144 -7.00 13.89 -19.00
N LEU A 145 -6.31 13.82 -17.83
CA LEU A 145 -5.11 14.62 -17.59
C LEU A 145 -4.00 14.29 -18.60
N LEU A 146 -3.70 13.00 -18.78
CA LEU A 146 -2.67 12.54 -19.72
C LEU A 146 -3.01 12.91 -21.16
N ASP A 147 -4.29 12.79 -21.57
CA ASP A 147 -4.77 13.17 -22.91
C ASP A 147 -4.63 14.66 -23.17
N ARG A 148 -5.06 15.50 -22.19
CA ARG A 148 -4.90 16.97 -22.23
C ARG A 148 -3.45 17.39 -22.46
N HIS A 149 -2.49 16.69 -21.87
CA HIS A 149 -1.07 16.97 -21.99
C HIS A 149 -0.36 16.11 -23.05
N ARG A 150 -1.14 15.43 -23.93
CA ARG A 150 -0.63 14.58 -25.02
C ARG A 150 0.40 13.54 -24.57
N GLN A 151 0.20 12.99 -23.37
CA GLN A 151 1.03 11.91 -22.83
C GLN A 151 0.54 10.57 -23.39
N HIS A 152 1.03 10.19 -24.58
CA HIS A 152 0.66 8.97 -25.30
C HIS A 152 1.90 8.10 -25.54
N GLY A 153 1.71 6.95 -26.21
CA GLY A 153 2.79 6.09 -26.68
C GLY A 153 3.51 5.38 -25.53
N ARG A 154 4.82 5.26 -25.71
CA ARG A 154 5.66 4.48 -24.79
C ARG A 154 5.75 5.09 -23.39
N MET A 155 5.73 6.42 -23.26
CA MET A 155 5.74 7.07 -21.95
C MET A 155 4.45 6.80 -21.18
N ARG A 156 3.29 6.79 -21.86
CA ARG A 156 2.04 6.37 -21.20
C ARG A 156 2.11 4.92 -20.76
N HIS A 157 2.55 4.03 -21.64
CA HIS A 157 2.56 2.59 -21.45
C HIS A 157 3.55 2.13 -20.36
N PHE A 158 4.77 2.65 -20.36
CA PHE A 158 5.84 2.17 -19.47
C PHE A 158 6.05 3.04 -18.22
N LEU A 159 5.47 4.24 -18.16
CA LEU A 159 5.64 5.14 -17.01
C LEU A 159 4.31 5.52 -16.38
N TRP A 160 3.47 6.28 -17.08
CA TRP A 160 2.33 6.92 -16.44
C TRP A 160 1.25 5.94 -16.00
N ALA A 161 0.88 4.98 -16.84
CA ALA A 161 -0.13 3.98 -16.52
C ALA A 161 0.32 3.07 -15.37
N PRO A 162 1.53 2.46 -15.41
CA PRO A 162 2.03 1.67 -14.30
C PRO A 162 2.18 2.46 -12.99
N LEU A 163 2.65 3.71 -13.04
CA LEU A 163 2.75 4.54 -11.83
C LEU A 163 1.36 4.85 -11.24
N CYS A 164 0.38 5.18 -12.08
CA CYS A 164 -0.98 5.44 -11.62
C CYS A 164 -1.58 4.20 -10.93
N VAL A 165 -1.54 3.05 -11.59
CA VAL A 165 -2.09 1.81 -11.04
C VAL A 165 -1.33 1.39 -9.78
N SER A 166 0.00 1.51 -9.76
CA SER A 166 0.80 1.16 -8.58
C SER A 166 0.53 2.08 -7.38
N ALA A 167 0.26 3.37 -7.61
CA ALA A 167 0.03 4.34 -6.54
C ALA A 167 -1.41 4.35 -6.04
N LEU A 168 -2.40 4.20 -6.93
CA LEU A 168 -3.82 4.37 -6.62
C LEU A 168 -4.61 3.06 -6.65
N ASN A 169 -4.05 2.01 -7.20
CA ASN A 169 -4.75 0.75 -7.47
C ASN A 169 -6.11 0.98 -8.17
N THR A 170 -6.18 1.96 -9.04
CA THR A 170 -7.41 2.38 -9.75
C THR A 170 -7.06 2.57 -11.23
N PRO A 171 -7.89 2.06 -12.17
CA PRO A 171 -7.68 2.26 -13.60
C PRO A 171 -7.64 3.75 -13.97
N LEU A 172 -6.86 4.11 -15.01
CA LEU A 172 -6.63 5.51 -15.40
C LEU A 172 -7.92 6.28 -15.68
N GLU A 173 -8.92 5.60 -16.23
CA GLU A 173 -10.23 6.16 -16.59
C GLU A 173 -11.02 6.61 -15.37
N GLN A 174 -10.78 5.94 -14.24
CA GLN A 174 -11.48 6.15 -12.97
C GLN A 174 -10.62 6.89 -11.94
N ALA A 175 -9.29 6.85 -12.08
CA ALA A 175 -8.36 7.38 -11.10
C ALA A 175 -8.38 8.91 -11.04
N SER A 176 -8.46 9.49 -9.84
CA SER A 176 -8.36 10.93 -9.60
C SER A 176 -7.00 11.48 -10.00
N ALA A 177 -6.98 12.50 -10.84
CA ALA A 177 -5.77 13.21 -11.21
C ALA A 177 -5.13 13.87 -9.98
N ASN A 178 -5.90 14.51 -9.10
CA ASN A 178 -5.36 15.17 -7.92
C ASN A 178 -4.70 14.19 -6.93
N ALA A 179 -5.29 13.01 -6.72
CA ALA A 179 -4.67 11.97 -5.89
C ALA A 179 -3.38 11.42 -6.54
N PHE A 180 -3.37 11.25 -7.86
CA PHE A 180 -2.16 10.86 -8.58
C PHE A 180 -1.08 11.94 -8.51
N LEU A 181 -1.46 13.20 -8.70
CA LEU A 181 -0.54 14.34 -8.62
C LEU A 181 0.02 14.54 -7.20
N ALA A 182 -0.75 14.26 -6.15
CA ALA A 182 -0.24 14.26 -4.77
C ALA A 182 0.86 13.20 -4.57
N ALA A 183 0.67 11.99 -5.10
CA ALA A 183 1.71 10.96 -5.07
C ALA A 183 2.96 11.36 -5.87
N LEU A 184 2.79 11.95 -7.06
CA LEU A 184 3.90 12.44 -7.88
C LEU A 184 4.65 13.60 -7.22
N ARG A 185 3.96 14.51 -6.55
CA ARG A 185 4.56 15.62 -5.80
C ARG A 185 5.47 15.09 -4.70
N ASP A 186 4.96 14.14 -3.90
CA ASP A 186 5.68 13.61 -2.74
C ASP A 186 6.86 12.70 -3.14
N THR A 187 6.83 12.12 -4.34
CA THR A 187 7.92 11.27 -4.87
C THR A 187 8.84 12.06 -5.80
N ILE A 188 8.47 12.19 -7.06
CA ILE A 188 9.30 12.82 -8.12
C ILE A 188 9.45 14.34 -7.90
N GLY A 189 8.41 14.98 -7.34
CA GLY A 189 8.40 16.41 -7.05
C GLY A 189 9.37 16.82 -5.96
N SER A 190 9.54 16.00 -4.92
CA SER A 190 10.37 16.28 -3.75
C SER A 190 11.87 16.08 -4.01
N GLY A 191 12.23 15.34 -5.07
CA GLY A 191 13.64 15.07 -5.40
C GLY A 191 14.36 14.15 -4.41
N GLY A 192 15.68 14.03 -4.57
CA GLY A 192 16.52 13.19 -3.72
C GLY A 192 16.09 11.72 -3.76
N ASP A 193 16.09 11.08 -2.61
CA ASP A 193 15.74 9.68 -2.39
C ASP A 193 14.23 9.43 -2.17
N ALA A 194 13.39 10.46 -2.28
CA ALA A 194 11.94 10.34 -2.11
C ALA A 194 11.29 9.41 -3.16
N SER A 195 11.88 9.32 -4.35
CA SER A 195 11.41 8.43 -5.43
C SER A 195 12.04 7.04 -5.38
N ASP A 196 12.97 6.75 -4.47
CA ASP A 196 13.59 5.43 -4.38
C ASP A 196 12.54 4.34 -4.22
N LEU A 197 12.79 3.21 -4.88
CA LEU A 197 12.04 1.97 -4.66
C LEU A 197 12.54 1.33 -3.36
N VAL A 198 11.61 1.01 -2.46
CA VAL A 198 11.96 0.39 -1.18
C VAL A 198 11.21 -0.93 -1.07
N LEU A 199 11.94 -2.03 -1.15
CA LEU A 199 11.40 -3.39 -1.19
C LEU A 199 11.58 -4.07 0.16
N PRO A 200 10.51 -4.67 0.73
CA PRO A 200 10.58 -5.44 1.97
C PRO A 200 11.52 -6.66 1.84
N ARG A 201 12.34 -6.90 2.87
CA ARG A 201 13.14 -8.12 3.09
C ARG A 201 12.60 -8.97 4.24
N LEU A 202 11.54 -8.54 4.87
CA LEU A 202 10.74 -9.29 5.83
C LEU A 202 9.29 -9.33 5.35
N ASP A 203 8.51 -10.28 5.84
CA ASP A 203 7.07 -10.26 5.63
C ASP A 203 6.43 -9.05 6.31
N LEU A 204 5.26 -8.64 5.82
CA LEU A 204 4.61 -7.41 6.23
C LEU A 204 4.20 -7.37 7.72
N SER A 205 3.99 -8.54 8.35
CA SER A 205 3.72 -8.61 9.79
C SER A 205 4.95 -8.29 10.62
N ARG A 206 6.11 -8.87 10.26
CA ARG A 206 7.40 -8.62 10.94
C ARG A 206 7.94 -7.23 10.66
N LEU A 207 7.52 -6.62 9.55
CA LEU A 207 8.02 -5.33 9.13
C LEU A 207 7.52 -4.16 9.99
N PHE A 208 6.28 -4.25 10.53
CA PHE A 208 5.77 -3.19 11.39
C PHE A 208 4.74 -3.67 12.43
N PRO A 209 3.62 -4.34 12.09
CA PRO A 209 2.54 -4.60 13.05
C PRO A 209 2.96 -5.42 14.27
N GLU A 210 3.77 -6.47 14.10
CA GLU A 210 4.26 -7.30 15.21
C GLU A 210 5.23 -6.52 16.12
N PRO A 211 6.31 -5.87 15.61
CA PRO A 211 7.16 -5.01 16.43
C PRO A 211 6.42 -3.87 17.10
N ALA A 212 5.43 -3.27 16.44
CA ALA A 212 4.60 -2.23 17.03
C ALA A 212 3.75 -2.76 18.19
N ALA A 213 3.20 -3.98 18.06
CA ALA A 213 2.45 -4.61 19.15
C ALA A 213 3.35 -4.93 20.36
N GLU A 214 4.57 -5.38 20.11
CA GLU A 214 5.58 -5.60 21.17
C GLU A 214 5.97 -4.28 21.85
N PHE A 215 6.18 -3.23 21.07
CA PHE A 215 6.48 -1.88 21.56
C PHE A 215 5.36 -1.37 22.49
N VAL A 216 4.10 -1.49 22.06
CA VAL A 216 2.93 -1.09 22.87
C VAL A 216 2.91 -1.85 24.19
N ARG A 217 3.13 -3.17 24.18
CA ARG A 217 3.17 -4.01 25.41
C ARG A 217 4.32 -3.61 26.34
N ALA A 218 5.50 -3.38 25.78
CA ALA A 218 6.68 -2.98 26.54
C ALA A 218 6.50 -1.61 27.25
N HIS A 219 5.61 -0.76 26.72
CA HIS A 219 5.25 0.53 27.33
C HIS A 219 3.98 0.48 28.19
N GLY A 220 3.57 -0.71 28.68
CA GLY A 220 2.45 -0.87 29.61
C GLY A 220 1.07 -0.88 28.94
N GLY A 221 0.99 -0.93 27.62
CA GLY A 221 -0.26 -1.09 26.87
C GLY A 221 -0.61 -2.56 26.62
N GLU A 222 -1.76 -2.77 26.01
CA GLU A 222 -2.25 -4.12 25.65
C GLU A 222 -2.61 -4.21 24.16
N VAL A 223 -2.41 -5.39 23.57
CA VAL A 223 -2.90 -5.73 22.22
C VAL A 223 -3.68 -7.04 22.33
N ARG A 224 -5.01 -6.94 22.18
CA ARG A 224 -5.98 -8.03 22.33
C ARG A 224 -6.44 -8.51 20.97
N CYS A 225 -5.76 -9.51 20.40
CA CYS A 225 -6.20 -10.19 19.18
C CYS A 225 -7.37 -11.14 19.46
N GLY A 226 -8.15 -11.48 18.43
CA GLY A 226 -9.35 -12.32 18.56
C GLY A 226 -10.52 -11.61 19.25
N THR A 227 -10.44 -10.29 19.42
CA THR A 227 -11.44 -9.49 20.16
C THR A 227 -12.16 -8.51 19.25
N THR A 228 -13.41 -8.78 18.94
CA THR A 228 -14.25 -7.92 18.10
C THR A 228 -15.01 -6.91 18.96
N VAL A 229 -14.78 -5.62 18.74
CA VAL A 229 -15.57 -4.54 19.30
C VAL A 229 -16.87 -4.39 18.51
N ARG A 230 -18.00 -4.44 19.21
CA ARG A 230 -19.35 -4.32 18.62
C ARG A 230 -20.16 -3.16 19.20
N ASP A 231 -19.73 -2.64 20.33
CA ASP A 231 -20.40 -1.57 21.06
C ASP A 231 -19.37 -0.47 21.39
N LEU A 232 -19.51 0.66 20.72
CA LEU A 232 -18.65 1.82 20.92
C LEU A 232 -18.96 2.54 22.24
N ASP A 233 -20.23 2.56 22.65
CA ASP A 233 -20.64 3.23 23.88
C ASP A 233 -20.15 2.47 25.12
N ALA A 234 -20.12 1.14 25.07
CA ALA A 234 -19.49 0.34 26.12
C ALA A 234 -18.00 0.70 26.24
N LEU A 235 -17.28 0.79 25.09
CA LEU A 235 -15.86 1.15 25.09
C LEU A 235 -15.60 2.55 25.69
N ARG A 236 -16.45 3.53 25.38
CA ARG A 236 -16.35 4.91 25.87
C ARG A 236 -16.58 5.04 27.39
N LYS A 237 -17.22 4.06 28.01
CA LYS A 237 -17.34 4.02 29.49
C LYS A 237 -16.03 3.64 30.18
N ASP A 238 -15.26 2.75 29.52
CA ASP A 238 -14.03 2.19 30.09
C ASP A 238 -12.77 3.00 29.70
N PHE A 239 -12.80 3.72 28.58
CA PHE A 239 -11.69 4.50 28.07
C PHE A 239 -12.02 5.98 27.93
N SER A 240 -11.01 6.82 28.08
CA SER A 240 -11.17 8.29 27.97
C SER A 240 -11.41 8.72 26.52
N LYS A 241 -10.75 8.08 25.57
CA LYS A 241 -10.83 8.36 24.13
C LYS A 241 -10.79 7.04 23.34
N VAL A 242 -11.34 7.07 22.13
CA VAL A 242 -11.35 5.92 21.21
C VAL A 242 -10.84 6.32 19.82
N ILE A 243 -9.92 5.54 19.27
CA ILE A 243 -9.50 5.64 17.86
C ILE A 243 -10.05 4.43 17.12
N VAL A 244 -10.92 4.67 16.14
CA VAL A 244 -11.50 3.63 15.30
C VAL A 244 -10.66 3.51 14.01
N ALA A 245 -9.86 2.46 13.92
CA ALA A 245 -8.87 2.22 12.85
C ALA A 245 -9.19 0.96 12.03
N ILE A 246 -10.47 0.72 11.75
CA ILE A 246 -10.98 -0.40 10.96
C ILE A 246 -11.21 0.00 9.50
N GLY A 247 -11.39 -0.99 8.62
CA GLY A 247 -11.71 -0.73 7.22
C GLY A 247 -13.08 -0.07 7.04
N PRO A 248 -13.26 0.79 6.02
CA PRO A 248 -14.49 1.57 5.87
C PRO A 248 -15.74 0.69 5.70
N HIS A 249 -15.61 -0.50 5.10
CA HIS A 249 -16.72 -1.46 5.01
C HIS A 249 -17.20 -2.03 6.36
N GLN A 250 -16.39 -1.92 7.39
CA GLN A 250 -16.71 -2.35 8.75
C GLN A 250 -17.34 -1.23 9.58
N LEU A 251 -17.13 0.05 9.20
CA LEU A 251 -17.66 1.20 9.94
C LEU A 251 -19.17 1.17 10.10
N LYS A 252 -19.91 0.73 9.08
CA LYS A 252 -21.37 0.63 9.13
C LYS A 252 -21.92 -0.18 10.30
N ASN A 253 -21.12 -1.10 10.85
CA ASN A 253 -21.50 -1.94 11.97
C ASN A 253 -21.20 -1.32 13.34
N LEU A 254 -20.30 -0.32 13.39
CA LEU A 254 -19.84 0.32 14.63
C LEU A 254 -20.22 1.80 14.66
N MET A 255 -20.21 2.48 13.53
CA MET A 255 -20.45 3.91 13.35
C MET A 255 -21.20 4.14 12.00
N PRO A 256 -22.51 3.83 11.92
CA PRO A 256 -23.26 3.93 10.66
C PRO A 256 -23.23 5.33 10.03
N GLU A 257 -23.19 6.38 10.87
CA GLU A 257 -23.15 7.78 10.47
C GLU A 257 -21.82 8.20 9.79
N ALA A 258 -20.74 7.47 10.06
CA ALA A 258 -19.43 7.69 9.46
C ALA A 258 -19.15 6.78 8.27
N ALA A 259 -20.10 5.91 7.91
CA ALA A 259 -19.95 4.92 6.86
C ALA A 259 -20.34 5.48 5.50
N ASP A 260 -19.36 5.95 4.74
CA ASP A 260 -19.54 6.29 3.32
C ASP A 260 -19.63 5.04 2.44
N ALA A 261 -20.37 5.17 1.34
CA ALA A 261 -20.48 4.12 0.32
C ALA A 261 -19.24 4.12 -0.58
N PHE A 262 -18.18 3.45 -0.16
CA PHE A 262 -16.99 3.26 -1.00
C PHE A 262 -17.15 2.09 -1.97
N THR A 263 -16.65 2.29 -3.18
CA THR A 263 -16.30 1.18 -4.08
C THR A 263 -14.85 0.78 -3.85
N TYR A 264 -14.50 -0.46 -4.19
CA TYR A 264 -13.19 -1.03 -3.87
C TYR A 264 -12.51 -1.59 -5.12
N GLN A 265 -11.20 -1.52 -5.11
CA GLN A 265 -10.35 -2.15 -6.10
C GLN A 265 -9.64 -3.35 -5.47
N PRO A 266 -9.62 -4.50 -6.16
CA PRO A 266 -8.92 -5.69 -5.69
C PRO A 266 -7.43 -5.62 -6.01
N ILE A 267 -6.64 -6.44 -5.29
CA ILE A 267 -5.28 -6.83 -5.67
C ILE A 267 -5.19 -8.34 -5.55
N TYR A 268 -4.69 -8.98 -6.59
CA TYR A 268 -4.38 -10.39 -6.61
C TYR A 268 -2.87 -10.58 -6.60
N THR A 269 -2.38 -11.46 -5.76
CA THR A 269 -0.99 -11.90 -5.78
C THR A 269 -0.97 -13.40 -6.06
N CYS A 270 -0.41 -13.79 -7.19
CA CYS A 270 -0.19 -15.18 -7.54
C CYS A 270 1.25 -15.57 -7.19
N TYR A 271 1.41 -16.42 -6.21
CA TYR A 271 2.68 -17.01 -5.83
C TYR A 271 2.91 -18.29 -6.62
N LEU A 272 4.07 -18.39 -7.27
CA LEU A 272 4.49 -19.55 -8.04
C LEU A 272 5.84 -20.02 -7.49
N GLN A 273 5.91 -21.27 -7.05
CA GLN A 273 7.14 -21.89 -6.60
C GLN A 273 7.75 -22.67 -7.75
N TYR A 274 8.93 -22.29 -8.15
CA TYR A 274 9.76 -22.96 -9.15
C TYR A 274 10.94 -23.69 -8.47
N PRO A 275 11.75 -24.47 -9.21
CA PRO A 275 13.05 -24.96 -8.73
C PRO A 275 13.90 -23.82 -8.14
N GLU A 276 14.74 -24.15 -7.15
CA GLU A 276 15.48 -23.16 -6.34
C GLU A 276 16.45 -22.27 -7.13
N ASP A 277 16.89 -22.71 -8.30
CA ASP A 277 17.77 -21.96 -9.21
C ASP A 277 17.05 -20.90 -10.03
N THR A 278 15.71 -20.90 -10.03
CA THR A 278 14.90 -19.89 -10.71
C THR A 278 15.03 -18.55 -10.00
N ARG A 279 15.46 -17.54 -10.76
CA ARG A 279 15.65 -16.16 -10.25
C ARG A 279 15.44 -15.16 -11.37
N LEU A 280 15.15 -13.92 -11.01
CA LEU A 280 15.10 -12.79 -11.91
C LEU A 280 16.43 -12.02 -11.88
N ASP A 281 16.76 -11.31 -12.98
CA ASP A 281 17.95 -10.45 -13.04
C ASP A 281 17.83 -9.17 -12.19
N PHE A 282 16.63 -8.88 -11.71
CA PHE A 282 16.35 -7.72 -10.86
C PHE A 282 15.24 -8.08 -9.86
N PRO A 283 15.24 -7.55 -8.64
CA PRO A 283 14.28 -7.94 -7.59
C PRO A 283 12.81 -7.83 -7.96
N MET A 284 12.47 -6.95 -8.91
CA MET A 284 11.13 -6.83 -9.49
C MET A 284 11.19 -6.41 -10.96
N LEU A 285 10.31 -6.95 -11.78
CA LEU A 285 10.19 -6.61 -13.19
C LEU A 285 8.74 -6.24 -13.52
N GLY A 286 8.57 -5.19 -14.35
CA GLY A 286 7.29 -4.87 -14.96
C GLY A 286 6.98 -5.83 -16.08
N MET A 287 5.70 -6.17 -16.23
CA MET A 287 5.16 -6.89 -17.38
C MET A 287 4.36 -5.88 -18.22
N ALA A 288 4.81 -5.66 -19.46
CA ALA A 288 4.24 -4.58 -20.28
C ALA A 288 2.89 -4.94 -20.90
N ASP A 289 2.73 -6.22 -21.27
CA ASP A 289 1.58 -6.70 -22.01
C ASP A 289 1.03 -7.96 -21.32
N GLY A 290 -0.19 -7.92 -20.88
CA GLY A 290 -0.84 -9.04 -20.23
C GLY A 290 -1.56 -8.66 -18.94
N LEU A 291 -1.89 -9.67 -18.18
CA LEU A 291 -2.62 -9.55 -16.92
C LEU A 291 -1.70 -9.17 -15.75
N VAL A 292 -0.51 -9.79 -15.71
CA VAL A 292 0.49 -9.51 -14.66
C VAL A 292 1.11 -8.14 -14.92
N GLN A 293 1.11 -7.27 -13.91
CA GLN A 293 1.75 -5.95 -14.01
C GLN A 293 3.17 -5.96 -13.46
N TRP A 294 3.37 -6.68 -12.36
CA TRP A 294 4.68 -6.78 -11.71
C TRP A 294 4.97 -8.21 -11.27
N VAL A 295 6.20 -8.62 -11.42
CA VAL A 295 6.72 -9.88 -10.87
C VAL A 295 7.88 -9.57 -9.91
N PHE A 296 7.85 -10.20 -8.73
CA PHE A 296 8.85 -10.04 -7.66
C PHE A 296 9.59 -11.34 -7.44
N ASP A 297 10.91 -11.26 -7.31
CA ASP A 297 11.78 -12.37 -6.92
C ASP A 297 11.88 -12.44 -5.39
N ARG A 298 11.08 -13.30 -4.78
CA ARG A 298 11.09 -13.49 -3.32
C ARG A 298 12.33 -14.23 -2.83
N GLY A 299 13.02 -14.95 -3.72
CA GLY A 299 14.33 -15.52 -3.43
C GLY A 299 15.35 -14.44 -3.11
N THR A 300 15.44 -13.43 -3.97
CA THR A 300 16.31 -12.26 -3.77
C THR A 300 15.89 -11.39 -2.59
N LEU A 301 14.59 -11.21 -2.38
CA LEU A 301 14.06 -10.31 -1.36
C LEU A 301 14.00 -10.93 0.04
N LEU A 302 13.46 -12.14 0.16
CA LEU A 302 13.15 -12.78 1.45
C LEU A 302 13.90 -14.11 1.67
N GLY A 303 14.78 -14.52 0.73
CA GLY A 303 15.49 -15.80 0.82
C GLY A 303 14.63 -17.01 0.41
N GLU A 304 13.42 -16.80 -0.12
CA GLU A 304 12.50 -17.85 -0.56
C GLU A 304 12.86 -18.32 -1.97
N LYS A 305 13.93 -19.08 -2.12
CA LYS A 305 14.51 -19.48 -3.40
C LYS A 305 13.49 -20.08 -4.35
N GLY A 306 13.54 -19.67 -5.62
CA GLY A 306 12.63 -20.12 -6.68
C GLY A 306 11.20 -19.60 -6.59
N ARG A 307 10.87 -18.76 -5.59
CA ARG A 307 9.52 -18.21 -5.44
C ARG A 307 9.36 -16.87 -6.12
N LEU A 308 8.42 -16.80 -7.05
CA LEU A 308 8.01 -15.57 -7.70
C LEU A 308 6.61 -15.16 -7.24
N ALA A 309 6.38 -13.84 -7.11
CA ALA A 309 5.08 -13.27 -6.81
C ALA A 309 4.64 -12.37 -7.96
N CYS A 310 3.57 -12.75 -8.66
CA CYS A 310 2.94 -11.98 -9.72
C CYS A 310 1.81 -11.13 -9.14
N VAL A 311 1.84 -9.83 -9.38
CA VAL A 311 0.84 -8.88 -8.88
C VAL A 311 -0.07 -8.42 -10.01
N ILE A 312 -1.37 -8.47 -9.74
CA ILE A 312 -2.44 -8.01 -10.62
C ILE A 312 -3.29 -7.03 -9.81
N SER A 313 -3.22 -5.76 -10.18
CA SER A 313 -3.87 -4.64 -9.50
C SER A 313 -5.10 -4.17 -10.26
N ALA A 314 -6.03 -3.55 -9.52
CA ALA A 314 -7.29 -3.01 -10.00
C ALA A 314 -8.28 -4.08 -10.49
N GLN A 315 -9.49 -3.63 -10.84
CA GLN A 315 -10.53 -4.52 -11.40
C GLN A 315 -10.22 -4.92 -12.85
N GLY A 316 -10.73 -6.07 -13.26
CA GLY A 316 -10.59 -6.59 -14.61
C GLY A 316 -11.18 -7.99 -14.77
N ASP A 317 -11.06 -8.56 -15.97
CA ASP A 317 -11.64 -9.88 -16.33
C ASP A 317 -11.09 -11.03 -15.48
N HIS A 318 -9.90 -10.87 -14.91
CA HIS A 318 -9.29 -11.85 -13.99
C HIS A 318 -10.14 -12.16 -12.76
N GLN A 319 -11.07 -11.28 -12.39
CA GLN A 319 -11.98 -11.51 -11.26
C GLN A 319 -13.00 -12.63 -11.52
N GLN A 320 -13.20 -12.99 -12.80
CA GLN A 320 -14.08 -14.09 -13.23
C GLN A 320 -13.33 -15.42 -13.37
N MET A 321 -11.99 -15.40 -13.33
CA MET A 321 -11.16 -16.58 -13.45
C MET A 321 -11.11 -17.35 -12.13
N SER A 322 -11.03 -18.67 -12.22
CA SER A 322 -10.67 -19.52 -11.09
C SER A 322 -9.22 -19.27 -10.65
N GLN A 323 -8.87 -19.69 -9.45
CA GLN A 323 -7.48 -19.55 -8.97
C GLN A 323 -6.48 -20.31 -9.83
N ASP A 324 -6.86 -21.49 -10.34
CA ASP A 324 -6.02 -22.33 -11.19
C ASP A 324 -5.82 -21.70 -12.58
N GLU A 325 -6.88 -21.19 -13.20
CA GLU A 325 -6.80 -20.46 -14.48
C GLU A 325 -5.93 -19.21 -14.36
N LEU A 326 -6.05 -18.51 -13.24
CA LEU A 326 -5.24 -17.32 -12.98
C LEU A 326 -3.76 -17.66 -12.80
N ALA A 327 -3.46 -18.72 -12.04
CA ALA A 327 -2.11 -19.21 -11.83
C ALA A 327 -1.47 -19.70 -13.15
N GLU A 328 -2.20 -20.44 -13.97
CA GLU A 328 -1.77 -20.91 -15.28
C GLU A 328 -1.53 -19.72 -16.23
N THR A 329 -2.37 -18.70 -16.17
CA THR A 329 -2.19 -17.48 -16.96
C THR A 329 -0.93 -16.74 -16.55
N CYS A 330 -0.68 -16.56 -15.25
CA CYS A 330 0.56 -15.98 -14.74
C CYS A 330 1.78 -16.78 -15.21
N HIS A 331 1.76 -18.12 -15.05
CA HIS A 331 2.85 -18.98 -15.52
C HIS A 331 3.11 -18.82 -17.02
N ARG A 332 2.06 -18.84 -17.84
CA ARG A 332 2.16 -18.68 -19.28
C ARG A 332 2.76 -17.32 -19.69
N GLU A 333 2.39 -16.24 -19.00
CA GLU A 333 2.96 -14.90 -19.24
C GLU A 333 4.45 -14.84 -18.89
N LEU A 334 4.85 -15.41 -17.75
CA LEU A 334 6.25 -15.51 -17.36
C LEU A 334 7.07 -16.33 -18.37
N GLY A 335 6.51 -17.43 -18.87
CA GLY A 335 7.12 -18.27 -19.91
C GLY A 335 7.28 -17.53 -21.24
N LYS A 336 6.25 -16.80 -21.70
CA LYS A 336 6.32 -15.94 -22.89
C LYS A 336 7.40 -14.87 -22.77
N ALA A 337 7.56 -14.30 -21.59
CA ALA A 337 8.61 -13.33 -21.28
C ALA A 337 10.00 -13.98 -21.06
N ARG A 338 10.10 -15.30 -21.16
CA ARG A 338 11.34 -16.10 -20.96
C ARG A 338 11.96 -15.91 -19.57
N LEU A 339 11.13 -15.59 -18.57
CA LEU A 339 11.56 -15.46 -17.19
C LEU A 339 11.65 -16.82 -16.47
N VAL A 340 10.89 -17.80 -16.95
CA VAL A 340 10.86 -19.16 -16.41
C VAL A 340 10.85 -20.18 -17.55
N ALA A 341 11.50 -21.35 -17.33
CA ALA A 341 11.51 -22.46 -18.27
C ALA A 341 10.75 -23.69 -17.74
N ALA A 342 10.80 -23.91 -16.42
CA ALA A 342 10.13 -25.03 -15.77
C ALA A 342 8.69 -24.71 -15.41
N LYS A 343 7.87 -25.74 -15.19
CA LYS A 343 6.55 -25.61 -14.55
C LYS A 343 6.71 -25.29 -13.06
N PRO A 344 5.78 -24.54 -12.45
CA PRO A 344 5.79 -24.35 -11.03
C PRO A 344 5.52 -25.67 -10.28
N LEU A 345 6.20 -25.88 -9.17
CA LEU A 345 6.02 -27.02 -8.26
C LEU A 345 4.66 -26.92 -7.54
N TRP A 346 4.31 -25.71 -7.15
CA TRP A 346 2.98 -25.38 -6.63
C TRP A 346 2.67 -23.90 -6.91
N THR A 347 1.39 -23.57 -6.82
CA THR A 347 0.90 -22.20 -7.01
C THR A 347 -0.09 -21.82 -5.91
N ARG A 348 -0.21 -20.53 -5.62
CA ARG A 348 -1.23 -20.01 -4.71
C ARG A 348 -1.65 -18.61 -5.10
N VAL A 349 -2.93 -18.41 -5.28
CA VAL A 349 -3.51 -17.08 -5.48
C VAL A 349 -4.07 -16.58 -4.16
N ILE A 350 -3.69 -15.36 -3.78
CA ILE A 350 -4.28 -14.61 -2.67
C ILE A 350 -4.96 -13.38 -3.25
N ALA A 351 -6.25 -13.25 -3.01
CA ALA A 351 -7.08 -12.17 -3.53
C ALA A 351 -7.58 -11.30 -2.38
N GLU A 352 -7.05 -10.08 -2.27
CA GLU A 352 -7.65 -9.06 -1.40
C GLU A 352 -8.67 -8.25 -2.21
N LYS A 353 -9.94 -8.62 -2.10
CA LYS A 353 -11.03 -8.03 -2.89
C LYS A 353 -11.31 -6.56 -2.53
N ARG A 354 -10.91 -6.11 -1.35
CA ARG A 354 -11.06 -4.75 -0.86
C ARG A 354 -9.70 -4.16 -0.50
N ALA A 355 -8.73 -4.31 -1.41
CA ALA A 355 -7.36 -3.90 -1.17
C ALA A 355 -7.27 -2.37 -0.93
N THR A 356 -7.94 -1.59 -1.77
CA THR A 356 -8.03 -0.13 -1.62
C THR A 356 -9.45 0.36 -1.93
N ILE A 357 -9.82 1.53 -1.44
CA ILE A 357 -10.98 2.25 -1.99
C ILE A 357 -10.65 2.72 -3.41
N THR A 358 -11.66 2.79 -4.28
CA THR A 358 -11.50 3.38 -5.63
C THR A 358 -11.24 4.87 -5.51
N CYS A 359 -10.08 5.32 -5.95
CA CYS A 359 -9.64 6.70 -5.83
C CYS A 359 -10.14 7.54 -7.01
N ALA A 360 -11.44 7.80 -7.07
CA ALA A 360 -12.10 8.51 -8.16
C ALA A 360 -12.09 10.05 -7.96
N PRO A 361 -12.21 10.84 -9.04
CA PRO A 361 -12.43 12.28 -8.94
C PRO A 361 -13.65 12.62 -8.07
N GLY A 362 -13.49 13.61 -7.19
CA GLY A 362 -14.58 14.05 -6.31
C GLY A 362 -14.92 13.08 -5.17
N LEU A 363 -14.10 12.07 -4.91
CA LEU A 363 -14.28 11.13 -3.81
C LEU A 363 -14.33 11.87 -2.46
N LYS A 364 -15.48 11.78 -1.79
CA LYS A 364 -15.63 12.27 -0.42
C LYS A 364 -15.06 11.24 0.56
N ARG A 365 -14.35 11.71 1.57
CA ARG A 365 -13.77 10.87 2.63
C ARG A 365 -14.20 11.41 3.99
N PRO A 366 -14.48 10.55 4.99
CA PRO A 366 -14.89 10.97 6.30
C PRO A 366 -13.80 11.78 7.00
N SER A 367 -14.21 12.75 7.81
CA SER A 367 -13.30 13.46 8.70
C SER A 367 -12.71 12.51 9.74
N MET A 368 -11.47 12.73 10.13
CA MET A 368 -10.85 12.02 11.25
C MET A 368 -11.52 12.36 12.58
N GLN A 369 -11.97 13.61 12.75
CA GLN A 369 -12.79 14.02 13.89
C GLN A 369 -14.25 13.67 13.59
N THR A 370 -14.84 12.83 14.43
CA THR A 370 -16.22 12.38 14.30
C THR A 370 -17.19 13.33 15.01
N SER A 371 -18.50 13.13 14.79
CA SER A 371 -19.56 13.81 15.55
C SER A 371 -19.64 13.34 17.01
N ILE A 372 -19.00 12.20 17.35
CA ILE A 372 -19.00 11.63 18.70
C ILE A 372 -17.78 12.16 19.45
N ALA A 373 -18.03 12.90 20.53
CA ALA A 373 -16.97 13.48 21.35
C ALA A 373 -15.99 12.40 21.86
N GLY A 374 -14.69 12.65 21.70
CA GLY A 374 -13.62 11.74 22.10
C GLY A 374 -13.42 10.51 21.21
N VAL A 375 -14.08 10.45 20.03
CA VAL A 375 -13.94 9.37 19.07
C VAL A 375 -13.31 9.91 17.78
N PHE A 376 -12.24 9.26 17.33
CA PHE A 376 -11.49 9.63 16.11
C PHE A 376 -11.44 8.47 15.13
N LEU A 377 -11.45 8.77 13.83
CA LEU A 377 -11.20 7.79 12.79
C LEU A 377 -9.72 7.79 12.37
N ALA A 378 -9.20 6.62 12.03
CA ALA A 378 -7.91 6.46 11.38
C ALA A 378 -8.00 5.40 10.28
N GLY A 379 -7.28 5.60 9.20
CA GLY A 379 -7.23 4.68 8.05
C GLY A 379 -6.80 5.40 6.79
N ASP A 380 -6.36 4.65 5.79
CA ASP A 380 -5.95 5.14 4.48
C ASP A 380 -7.07 5.89 3.72
N TYR A 381 -8.31 5.74 4.16
CA TYR A 381 -9.50 6.37 3.60
C TYR A 381 -9.87 7.71 4.24
N THR A 382 -9.16 8.17 5.27
CA THR A 382 -9.45 9.44 5.97
C THR A 382 -8.62 10.62 5.45
N ASP A 383 -7.58 10.38 4.66
CA ASP A 383 -6.77 11.46 4.06
C ASP A 383 -7.51 12.03 2.84
N PRO A 384 -7.81 13.33 2.78
CA PRO A 384 -8.63 13.90 1.71
C PRO A 384 -7.92 13.93 0.36
N GLU A 385 -6.59 13.96 0.32
CA GLU A 385 -5.83 14.19 -0.91
C GLU A 385 -4.89 13.02 -1.27
N TYR A 386 -4.40 12.27 -0.27
CA TYR A 386 -3.40 11.25 -0.51
C TYR A 386 -4.02 9.91 -0.96
N PRO A 387 -3.34 9.15 -1.85
CA PRO A 387 -3.84 7.84 -2.25
C PRO A 387 -3.88 6.85 -1.08
N PRO A 388 -4.78 5.83 -1.12
CA PRO A 388 -4.96 4.85 -0.05
C PRO A 388 -3.77 3.87 0.02
N THR A 389 -2.72 4.28 0.71
CA THR A 389 -1.44 3.56 0.86
C THR A 389 -1.16 3.22 2.33
N LEU A 390 -0.14 2.39 2.58
CA LEU A 390 0.32 2.13 3.94
C LEU A 390 0.83 3.40 4.64
N GLU A 391 1.48 4.30 3.90
CA GLU A 391 1.89 5.59 4.42
C GLU A 391 0.69 6.47 4.82
N ALA A 392 -0.38 6.50 3.99
CA ALA A 392 -1.62 7.20 4.33
C ALA A 392 -2.25 6.63 5.61
N ALA A 393 -2.28 5.30 5.74
CA ALA A 393 -2.76 4.63 6.95
C ALA A 393 -1.95 5.04 8.19
N VAL A 394 -0.62 4.99 8.11
CA VAL A 394 0.28 5.39 9.20
C VAL A 394 0.12 6.86 9.52
N ARG A 395 0.16 7.75 8.53
CA ARG A 395 -0.07 9.21 8.73
C ARG A 395 -1.39 9.48 9.44
N SER A 396 -2.44 8.76 9.09
CA SER A 396 -3.75 8.91 9.74
C SER A 396 -3.72 8.48 11.20
N GLY A 397 -3.07 7.36 11.51
CA GLY A 397 -2.90 6.87 12.87
C GLY A 397 -2.12 7.85 13.74
N VAL A 398 -1.00 8.38 13.23
CA VAL A 398 -0.19 9.41 13.90
C VAL A 398 -1.01 10.68 14.16
N ARG A 399 -1.80 11.14 13.17
CA ARG A 399 -2.67 12.31 13.32
C ARG A 399 -3.77 12.08 14.35
N ALA A 400 -4.44 10.92 14.32
CA ALA A 400 -5.49 10.58 15.30
C ALA A 400 -4.93 10.54 16.73
N ALA A 401 -3.76 9.93 16.93
CA ALA A 401 -3.08 9.94 18.22
C ALA A 401 -2.78 11.37 18.71
N ASN A 402 -2.25 12.22 17.83
CA ASN A 402 -1.94 13.60 18.18
C ASN A 402 -3.19 14.44 18.48
N MET A 403 -4.33 14.21 17.78
CA MET A 403 -5.61 14.84 18.10
C MET A 403 -6.11 14.40 19.48
N THR A 404 -6.02 13.11 19.79
CA THR A 404 -6.37 12.56 21.11
C THR A 404 -5.61 13.23 22.24
N ILE A 405 -4.32 13.57 22.01
CA ILE A 405 -3.47 14.25 23.01
C ILE A 405 -3.81 15.73 23.16
N LYS A 406 -4.16 16.41 22.05
CA LYS A 406 -4.43 17.86 22.05
C LYS A 406 -5.78 18.24 22.65
N GLU A 407 -6.76 17.35 22.63
CA GLU A 407 -8.08 17.57 23.24
C GLU A 407 -8.08 17.33 24.76
N ASN A 408 -6.93 17.26 25.37
CA ASN A 408 -6.70 17.27 26.81
C ASN A 408 -6.30 18.71 27.25
#